data_9023bc109cef8f1e0cc15029b09a87ee
#
_entry.id   9023bc109cef8f1e0cc15029b09a87ee
#
_cell.length_a   1.000
_cell.length_b   1.000
_cell.length_c   1.000
_cell.angle_alpha   90.00
_cell.angle_beta   90.00
_cell.angle_gamma   90.00
#
_symmetry.space_group_name_H-M   'P 1'
#
loop_
_entity.id
_entity.type
_entity.pdbx_description
1 polymer ?
#
loop_
_entity_poly.entity_id
_entity_poly.type
_entity_poly.pdbx_seq_one_letter_code
_entity_poly.pdbx_strand_id
1 'polypeptide(L)'
;MTELALRGEAREVVLAEVQAVRAHAQDEQMRHRLADLAAAVDAGEIDGEEAELLESVLELGLQTGRVRAYYGPGGEQAALGTLRKLPRGRLRGETAAEVSQALQTLTGATLDGVRIAAVAPGAFTLSIEAGGLEATVRLDATGVRLTSLGT
;
A
#
# COMPACT_ATOMS: atom_id res chain seq x y z
N MET A 1 -18.28 6.79 -4.75
CA MET A 1 -18.28 5.35 -5.07
C MET A 1 -17.06 5.04 -5.93
N THR A 2 -16.21 4.18 -5.49
CA THR A 2 -15.05 3.76 -6.28
C THR A 2 -15.44 2.47 -7.00
N GLU A 3 -15.61 2.55 -8.30
CA GLU A 3 -15.84 1.35 -9.11
C GLU A 3 -14.50 0.64 -9.31
N LEU A 4 -14.28 -0.42 -8.55
CA LEU A 4 -13.12 -1.29 -8.67
C LEU A 4 -13.53 -2.59 -9.36
N ALA A 5 -13.38 -2.63 -10.67
CA ALA A 5 -13.61 -3.85 -11.44
C ALA A 5 -12.37 -4.73 -11.43
N LEU A 6 -12.40 -5.79 -10.65
CA LEU A 6 -11.37 -6.83 -10.65
C LEU A 6 -11.71 -7.93 -11.67
N ARG A 7 -10.69 -8.40 -12.39
CA ARG A 7 -10.84 -9.45 -13.42
C ARG A 7 -9.72 -10.48 -13.29
N GLY A 8 -10.00 -11.69 -13.79
CA GLY A 8 -9.01 -12.76 -13.86
C GLY A 8 -8.40 -13.10 -12.51
N GLU A 9 -7.09 -13.28 -12.49
CA GLU A 9 -6.33 -13.67 -11.30
C GLU A 9 -6.50 -12.70 -10.12
N ALA A 10 -6.58 -11.41 -10.37
CA ALA A 10 -6.78 -10.41 -9.32
C ALA A 10 -8.12 -10.63 -8.59
N ARG A 11 -9.19 -10.90 -9.31
CA ARG A 11 -10.48 -11.21 -8.71
C ARG A 11 -10.45 -12.50 -7.90
N GLU A 12 -9.85 -13.54 -8.45
CA GLU A 12 -9.73 -14.85 -7.79
C GLU A 12 -8.93 -14.76 -6.48
N VAL A 13 -7.77 -14.11 -6.51
CA VAL A 13 -6.90 -13.94 -5.35
C VAL A 13 -7.59 -13.09 -4.28
N VAL A 14 -8.18 -11.97 -4.65
CA VAL A 14 -8.86 -11.06 -3.71
C VAL A 14 -10.05 -11.74 -3.06
N LEU A 15 -10.91 -12.42 -3.83
CA LEU A 15 -12.02 -13.18 -3.29
C LEU A 15 -11.56 -14.30 -2.35
N ALA A 16 -10.53 -15.04 -2.74
CA ALA A 16 -9.99 -16.12 -1.92
C ALA A 16 -9.43 -15.60 -0.59
N GLU A 17 -8.73 -14.45 -0.58
CA GLU A 17 -8.25 -13.83 0.65
C GLU A 17 -9.39 -13.36 1.56
N VAL A 18 -10.40 -12.68 1.01
CA VAL A 18 -11.58 -12.26 1.78
C VAL A 18 -12.29 -13.46 2.40
N GLN A 19 -12.49 -14.53 1.65
CA GLN A 19 -13.11 -15.76 2.13
C GLN A 19 -12.25 -16.46 3.20
N ALA A 20 -10.93 -16.45 3.06
CA ALA A 20 -10.03 -17.03 4.03
C ALA A 20 -10.06 -16.27 5.36
N VAL A 21 -10.05 -14.95 5.33
CA VAL A 21 -10.19 -14.13 6.55
C VAL A 21 -11.55 -14.33 7.18
N ARG A 22 -12.62 -14.39 6.39
CA ARG A 22 -13.96 -14.68 6.84
C ARG A 22 -14.06 -16.02 7.57
N ALA A 23 -13.44 -17.07 7.04
CA ALA A 23 -13.44 -18.41 7.62
C ALA A 23 -12.78 -18.45 9.01
N HIS A 24 -11.82 -17.56 9.26
CA HIS A 24 -11.10 -17.47 10.53
C HIS A 24 -11.63 -16.38 11.47
N ALA A 25 -12.57 -15.56 11.03
CA ALA A 25 -13.16 -14.51 11.85
C ALA A 25 -14.03 -15.13 12.97
N GLN A 26 -13.74 -14.76 14.19
CA GLN A 26 -14.48 -15.24 15.38
C GLN A 26 -15.72 -14.40 15.66
N ASP A 27 -15.66 -13.11 15.34
CA ASP A 27 -16.76 -12.18 15.50
C ASP A 27 -17.80 -12.33 14.38
N GLU A 28 -19.05 -12.51 14.73
CA GLU A 28 -20.14 -12.71 13.78
C GLU A 28 -20.40 -11.46 12.93
N GLN A 29 -20.31 -10.28 13.52
CA GLN A 29 -20.46 -9.02 12.80
C GLN A 29 -19.36 -8.86 11.73
N MET A 30 -18.13 -9.20 12.07
CA MET A 30 -17.02 -9.20 11.12
C MET A 30 -17.24 -10.21 9.98
N ARG A 31 -17.74 -11.39 10.28
CA ARG A 31 -18.08 -12.38 9.25
C ARG A 31 -19.13 -11.88 8.27
N HIS A 32 -20.15 -11.16 8.75
CA HIS A 32 -21.15 -10.52 7.88
C HIS A 32 -20.54 -9.45 7.01
N ARG A 33 -19.73 -8.56 7.59
CA ARG A 33 -19.03 -7.51 6.82
C ARG A 33 -18.12 -8.11 5.74
N LEU A 34 -17.43 -9.19 6.04
CA LEU A 34 -16.57 -9.88 5.05
C LEU A 34 -17.39 -10.60 3.98
N ALA A 35 -18.59 -11.09 4.31
CA ALA A 35 -19.51 -11.65 3.32
C ALA A 35 -20.02 -10.57 2.35
N ASP A 36 -20.37 -9.41 2.89
CA ASP A 36 -20.81 -8.25 2.08
C ASP A 36 -19.67 -7.76 1.19
N LEU A 37 -18.45 -7.69 1.74
CA LEU A 37 -17.25 -7.36 0.98
C LEU A 37 -17.01 -8.35 -0.16
N ALA A 38 -17.14 -9.65 0.08
CA ALA A 38 -16.97 -10.66 -0.96
C ALA A 38 -17.99 -10.47 -2.10
N ALA A 39 -19.25 -10.18 -1.75
CA ALA A 39 -20.27 -9.87 -2.73
C ALA A 39 -19.97 -8.59 -3.52
N ALA A 40 -19.50 -7.55 -2.86
CA ALA A 40 -19.08 -6.29 -3.49
C ALA A 40 -17.91 -6.48 -4.45
N VAL A 41 -16.90 -7.25 -4.06
CA VAL A 41 -15.77 -7.61 -4.93
C VAL A 41 -16.24 -8.37 -6.16
N ASP A 42 -17.16 -9.31 -5.96
CA ASP A 42 -17.73 -10.10 -7.06
C ASP A 42 -18.55 -9.24 -8.03
N ALA A 43 -19.30 -8.29 -7.51
CA ALA A 43 -20.08 -7.33 -8.30
C ALA A 43 -19.22 -6.24 -8.97
N GLY A 44 -18.02 -5.98 -8.46
CA GLY A 44 -17.16 -4.89 -8.91
C GLY A 44 -17.58 -3.51 -8.38
N GLU A 45 -18.41 -3.48 -7.36
CA GLU A 45 -18.92 -2.26 -6.73
C GLU A 45 -18.44 -2.20 -5.27
N ILE A 46 -17.38 -1.46 -5.02
CA ILE A 46 -16.77 -1.33 -3.70
C ILE A 46 -16.93 0.12 -3.23
N ASP A 47 -17.59 0.32 -2.11
CA ASP A 47 -17.76 1.63 -1.48
C ASP A 47 -16.63 1.96 -0.49
N GLY A 48 -16.77 3.12 0.22
CA GLY A 48 -15.73 3.60 1.12
C GLY A 48 -15.41 2.65 2.28
N GLU A 49 -16.41 2.11 2.96
CA GLU A 49 -16.21 1.20 4.09
C GLU A 49 -15.68 -0.17 3.65
N GLU A 50 -16.20 -0.66 2.54
CA GLU A 50 -15.74 -1.91 1.93
C GLU A 50 -14.33 -1.78 1.40
N ALA A 51 -13.97 -0.63 0.80
CA ALA A 51 -12.61 -0.35 0.36
C ALA A 51 -11.63 -0.37 1.52
N GLU A 52 -11.95 0.24 2.66
CA GLU A 52 -11.09 0.22 3.85
C GLU A 52 -10.91 -1.20 4.41
N LEU A 53 -11.98 -1.97 4.45
CA LEU A 53 -11.91 -3.36 4.91
C LEU A 53 -11.07 -4.22 3.95
N LEU A 54 -11.25 -4.04 2.64
CA LEU A 54 -10.46 -4.73 1.64
C LEU A 54 -8.97 -4.38 1.73
N GLU A 55 -8.64 -3.11 1.92
CA GLU A 55 -7.25 -2.67 2.15
C GLU A 55 -6.64 -3.39 3.35
N SER A 56 -7.37 -3.47 4.46
CA SER A 56 -6.91 -4.14 5.67
C SER A 56 -6.68 -5.64 5.46
N VAL A 57 -7.57 -6.31 4.73
CA VAL A 57 -7.42 -7.74 4.37
C VAL A 57 -6.18 -7.97 3.51
N LEU A 58 -6.00 -7.19 2.46
CA LEU A 58 -4.88 -7.33 1.54
C LEU A 58 -3.54 -6.95 2.20
N GLU A 59 -3.50 -5.88 2.97
CA GLU A 59 -2.31 -5.48 3.72
C GLU A 59 -1.86 -6.57 4.68
N LEU A 60 -2.79 -7.15 5.44
CA LEU A 60 -2.48 -8.24 6.34
C LEU A 60 -1.90 -9.47 5.60
N GLY A 61 -2.53 -9.87 4.50
CA GLY A 61 -2.08 -11.00 3.70
C GLY A 61 -0.70 -10.78 3.06
N LEU A 62 -0.41 -9.55 2.66
CA LEU A 62 0.89 -9.17 2.09
C LEU A 62 1.98 -9.07 3.16
N GLN A 63 1.70 -8.42 4.27
CA GLN A 63 2.66 -8.23 5.37
C GLN A 63 3.07 -9.55 6.03
N THR A 64 2.13 -10.48 6.18
CA THR A 64 2.40 -11.80 6.77
C THR A 64 3.06 -12.77 5.79
N GLY A 65 3.17 -12.42 4.52
CA GLY A 65 3.67 -13.30 3.46
C GLY A 65 2.68 -14.38 3.02
N ARG A 66 1.48 -14.38 3.57
CA ARG A 66 0.44 -15.38 3.30
C ARG A 66 0.02 -15.40 1.83
N VAL A 67 -0.21 -14.23 1.24
CA VAL A 67 -0.62 -14.12 -0.17
C VAL A 67 0.40 -14.78 -1.08
N ARG A 68 1.67 -14.48 -0.87
CA ARG A 68 2.76 -15.10 -1.64
C ARG A 68 2.85 -16.61 -1.42
N ALA A 69 2.68 -17.06 -0.18
CA ALA A 69 2.76 -18.48 0.17
C ALA A 69 1.64 -19.30 -0.47
N TYR A 70 0.42 -18.77 -0.51
CA TYR A 70 -0.76 -19.50 -1.02
C TYR A 70 -0.99 -19.32 -2.51
N TYR A 71 -0.69 -18.14 -3.07
CA TYR A 71 -1.02 -17.80 -4.45
C TYR A 71 0.20 -17.56 -5.34
N GLY A 72 1.41 -17.69 -4.77
CA GLY A 72 2.66 -17.49 -5.49
C GLY A 72 2.95 -16.01 -5.83
N PRO A 73 4.06 -15.76 -6.56
CA PRO A 73 4.46 -14.41 -6.97
C PRO A 73 3.43 -13.69 -7.83
N GLY A 74 2.73 -14.41 -8.71
CA GLY A 74 1.65 -13.86 -9.54
C GLY A 74 0.48 -13.36 -8.69
N GLY A 75 0.05 -14.14 -7.71
CA GLY A 75 -1.00 -13.75 -6.76
C GLY A 75 -0.60 -12.57 -5.89
N GLU A 76 0.66 -12.50 -5.46
CA GLU A 76 1.20 -11.35 -4.73
C GLU A 76 1.13 -10.07 -5.59
N GLN A 77 1.53 -10.14 -6.85
CA GLN A 77 1.45 -9.01 -7.77
C GLN A 77 0.00 -8.58 -8.04
N ALA A 78 -0.91 -9.53 -8.14
CA ALA A 78 -2.34 -9.24 -8.30
C ALA A 78 -2.92 -8.52 -7.09
N ALA A 79 -2.58 -8.96 -5.87
CA ALA A 79 -2.98 -8.31 -4.62
C ALA A 79 -2.39 -6.90 -4.50
N LEU A 80 -1.10 -6.72 -4.79
CA LEU A 80 -0.44 -5.41 -4.80
C LEU A 80 -1.07 -4.47 -5.83
N GLY A 81 -1.37 -4.97 -7.03
CA GLY A 81 -2.03 -4.20 -8.09
C GLY A 81 -3.43 -3.72 -7.67
N THR A 82 -4.17 -4.56 -6.95
CA THR A 82 -5.46 -4.20 -6.38
C THR A 82 -5.31 -3.15 -5.29
N LEU A 83 -4.39 -3.35 -4.36
CA LEU A 83 -4.14 -2.41 -3.26
C LEU A 83 -3.78 -1.00 -3.77
N ARG A 84 -3.00 -0.91 -4.84
CA ARG A 84 -2.64 0.38 -5.47
C ARG A 84 -3.85 1.15 -6.03
N LYS A 85 -4.92 0.47 -6.37
CA LYS A 85 -6.16 1.08 -6.89
C LYS A 85 -7.11 1.54 -5.80
N LEU A 86 -6.93 1.08 -4.58
CA LEU A 86 -7.74 1.45 -3.42
C LEU A 86 -7.31 2.81 -2.87
N PRO A 87 -8.16 3.52 -2.10
CA PRO A 87 -7.90 4.91 -1.70
C PRO A 87 -6.57 5.12 -0.99
N ARG A 88 -6.21 4.29 0.00
CA ARG A 88 -4.91 4.42 0.71
C ARG A 88 -3.73 4.10 -0.21
N GLY A 89 -3.88 3.11 -1.07
CA GLY A 89 -2.85 2.75 -2.06
C GLY A 89 -2.63 3.85 -3.08
N ARG A 90 -3.69 4.51 -3.54
CA ARG A 90 -3.60 5.69 -4.41
C ARG A 90 -2.89 6.84 -3.72
N LEU A 91 -3.27 7.14 -2.47
CA LEU A 91 -2.64 8.20 -1.70
C LEU A 91 -1.14 7.94 -1.51
N ARG A 92 -0.75 6.71 -1.18
CA ARG A 92 0.67 6.32 -1.10
C ARG A 92 1.41 6.52 -2.41
N GLY A 93 0.78 6.16 -3.53
CA GLY A 93 1.33 6.38 -4.87
C GLY A 93 1.50 7.85 -5.20
N GLU A 94 0.54 8.68 -4.87
CA GLU A 94 0.58 10.13 -5.07
C GLU A 94 1.67 10.78 -4.23
N THR A 95 1.76 10.45 -2.95
CA THR A 95 2.81 10.98 -2.06
C THR A 95 4.21 10.53 -2.50
N ALA A 96 4.35 9.28 -2.94
CA ALA A 96 5.62 8.80 -3.50
C ALA A 96 6.01 9.55 -4.78
N ALA A 97 5.04 9.84 -5.65
CA ALA A 97 5.28 10.63 -6.85
C ALA A 97 5.68 12.07 -6.55
N GLU A 98 5.04 12.70 -5.56
CA GLU A 98 5.40 14.04 -5.09
C GLU A 98 6.83 14.10 -4.53
N VAL A 99 7.20 13.12 -3.70
CA VAL A 99 8.58 13.02 -3.18
C VAL A 99 9.56 12.79 -4.32
N SER A 100 9.25 11.90 -5.25
CA SER A 100 10.07 11.62 -6.43
C SER A 100 10.30 12.89 -7.27
N GLN A 101 9.25 13.67 -7.50
CA GLN A 101 9.34 14.94 -8.23
C GLN A 101 10.20 15.96 -7.50
N ALA A 102 10.04 16.10 -6.19
CA ALA A 102 10.87 16.98 -5.38
C ALA A 102 12.34 16.58 -5.41
N LEU A 103 12.65 15.28 -5.33
CA LEU A 103 14.01 14.75 -5.38
C LEU A 103 14.68 14.93 -6.76
N GLN A 104 13.90 15.14 -7.83
CA GLN A 104 14.46 15.42 -9.15
C GLN A 104 15.25 16.74 -9.22
N THR A 105 15.02 17.67 -8.29
CA THR A 105 15.85 18.87 -8.16
C THR A 105 17.32 18.55 -7.86
N LEU A 106 17.61 17.35 -7.36
CA LEU A 106 18.95 16.87 -7.08
C LEU A 106 19.62 16.18 -8.27
N THR A 107 18.89 16.01 -9.39
CA THR A 107 19.39 15.32 -10.60
C THR A 107 20.59 16.07 -11.18
N GLY A 108 21.68 15.34 -11.44
CA GLY A 108 22.91 15.90 -11.97
C GLY A 108 23.81 16.56 -10.91
N ALA A 109 23.34 16.73 -9.67
CA ALA A 109 24.17 17.23 -8.59
C ALA A 109 25.13 16.15 -8.07
N THR A 110 26.28 16.59 -7.56
CA THR A 110 27.21 15.68 -6.89
C THR A 110 26.66 15.34 -5.50
N LEU A 111 26.63 14.06 -5.20
CA LEU A 111 26.17 13.55 -3.91
C LEU A 111 27.25 13.76 -2.84
N ASP A 112 26.95 14.59 -1.84
CA ASP A 112 27.88 14.90 -0.75
C ASP A 112 27.67 13.97 0.45
N GLY A 113 26.46 13.51 0.69
CA GLY A 113 26.13 12.58 1.74
C GLY A 113 24.76 11.94 1.58
N VAL A 114 24.65 10.70 2.03
CA VAL A 114 23.39 9.96 2.15
C VAL A 114 23.42 9.19 3.45
N ARG A 115 22.36 9.28 4.24
CA ARG A 115 22.22 8.45 5.43
C ARG A 115 20.76 8.10 5.67
N ILE A 116 20.55 6.96 6.29
CA ILE A 116 19.24 6.52 6.76
C ILE A 116 19.31 6.27 8.25
N ALA A 117 18.33 6.72 8.99
CA ALA A 117 18.23 6.53 10.43
C ALA A 117 16.85 5.96 10.79
N ALA A 118 16.83 5.02 11.73
CA ALA A 118 15.58 4.57 12.33
C ALA A 118 15.11 5.62 13.35
N VAL A 119 13.86 6.06 13.25
CA VAL A 119 13.27 7.05 14.16
C VAL A 119 12.24 6.42 15.10
N ALA A 120 11.68 5.29 14.70
CA ALA A 120 10.76 4.47 15.48
C ALA A 120 10.70 3.06 14.86
N PRO A 121 10.12 2.04 15.51
CA PRO A 121 9.90 0.74 14.88
C PRO A 121 9.13 0.88 13.57
N GLY A 122 9.73 0.43 12.46
CA GLY A 122 9.15 0.53 11.12
C GLY A 122 9.11 1.93 10.50
N ALA A 123 9.78 2.91 11.10
CA ALA A 123 9.87 4.27 10.59
C ALA A 123 11.33 4.71 10.44
N PHE A 124 11.64 5.28 9.29
CA PHE A 124 13.00 5.68 8.92
C PHE A 124 13.01 7.10 8.35
N THR A 125 14.14 7.76 8.48
CA THR A 125 14.44 9.03 7.83
C THR A 125 15.62 8.84 6.90
N LEU A 126 15.45 9.20 5.63
CA LEU A 126 16.50 9.25 4.62
C LEU A 126 16.91 10.70 4.41
N SER A 127 18.20 11.01 4.60
CA SER A 127 18.76 12.33 4.33
C SER A 127 19.73 12.27 3.17
N ILE A 128 19.57 13.18 2.22
CA ILE A 128 20.39 13.29 1.01
C ILE A 128 20.94 14.71 0.95
N GLU A 129 22.26 14.84 0.87
CA GLU A 129 22.96 16.11 0.64
C GLU A 129 23.59 16.09 -0.75
N ALA A 130 23.18 17.00 -1.62
CA ALA A 130 23.69 17.09 -2.97
C ALA A 130 23.59 18.53 -3.52
N GLY A 131 24.66 19.03 -4.13
CA GLY A 131 24.66 20.33 -4.79
C GLY A 131 24.30 21.52 -3.89
N GLY A 132 24.62 21.45 -2.60
CA GLY A 132 24.26 22.49 -1.63
C GLY A 132 22.83 22.40 -1.11
N LEU A 133 22.06 21.41 -1.54
CA LEU A 133 20.71 21.14 -1.06
C LEU A 133 20.69 19.93 -0.13
N GLU A 134 19.85 19.99 0.87
CA GLU A 134 19.54 18.85 1.74
C GLU A 134 18.06 18.47 1.60
N ALA A 135 17.80 17.20 1.31
CA ALA A 135 16.48 16.65 1.28
C ALA A 135 16.32 15.61 2.40
N THR A 136 15.26 15.68 3.16
CA THR A 136 14.92 14.70 4.19
C THR A 136 13.57 14.07 3.89
N VAL A 137 13.56 12.75 3.80
CA VAL A 137 12.38 11.95 3.49
C VAL A 137 12.08 11.01 4.64
N ARG A 138 10.84 11.02 5.10
CA ARG A 138 10.35 10.04 6.08
C ARG A 138 9.68 8.88 5.37
N LEU A 139 10.02 7.66 5.80
CA LEU A 139 9.45 6.40 5.31
C LEU A 139 8.86 5.64 6.50
N ASP A 140 7.60 5.30 6.43
CA ASP A 140 6.93 4.49 7.45
C ASP A 140 5.80 3.65 6.82
N ALA A 141 5.04 2.93 7.64
CA ALA A 141 3.94 2.08 7.17
C ALA A 141 2.83 2.86 6.44
N THR A 142 2.71 4.17 6.65
CA THR A 142 1.73 5.03 5.98
C THR A 142 2.21 5.54 4.62
N GLY A 143 3.48 5.34 4.30
CA GLY A 143 4.09 5.73 3.03
C GLY A 143 5.33 6.59 3.19
N VAL A 144 5.59 7.42 2.18
CA VAL A 144 6.74 8.33 2.14
C VAL A 144 6.28 9.78 2.11
N ARG A 145 7.07 10.67 2.73
CA ARG A 145 6.84 12.11 2.66
C ARG A 145 8.13 12.89 2.79
N LEU A 146 8.20 13.98 2.06
CA LEU A 146 9.28 14.94 2.20
C LEU A 146 9.05 15.77 3.46
N THR A 147 10.00 15.76 4.39
CA THR A 147 9.93 16.55 5.63
C THR A 147 10.70 17.85 5.53
N SER A 148 11.74 17.91 4.71
CA SER A 148 12.44 19.14 4.38
C SER A 148 13.14 19.06 3.03
N LEU A 149 13.26 20.20 2.36
CA LEU A 149 14.06 20.39 1.16
C LEU A 149 14.54 21.85 1.17
N GLY A 150 15.85 22.06 1.21
CA GLY A 150 16.41 23.41 1.24
C GLY A 150 17.93 23.43 1.39
N THR A 151 18.46 24.61 1.51
CA THR A 151 19.88 24.87 1.73
C THR A 151 20.21 25.00 3.22
#